data_5a8fe10417a04a7a78efbab7140ce862
#
_entry.id   5a8fe10417a04a7a78efbab7140ce862
#
_cell.length_a   1.000
_cell.length_b   1.000
_cell.length_c   1.000
_cell.angle_alpha   90.00
_cell.angle_beta   90.00
_cell.angle_gamma   90.00
#
_symmetry.space_group_name_H-M   'P 1'
#
loop_
_entity.id
_entity.type
_entity.pdbx_description
1 polymer ?
#
loop_
_entity_poly.entity_id
_entity_poly.type
_entity_poly.pdbx_seq_one_letter_code
_entity_poly.pdbx_strand_id
1 'polypeptide(L)'
;MFFEARRSLHPAPPWAPLPLKSSMTLRLRAESPADHAAIHALTEAAFRDAAHSSHTEQFIVDALRARGELSVSLVAEMDGKVIGHVAVSPVTISDGSTGWFGLGPISVLPAWQGQGIGAALMHAALEALRQQAAHGCVLLGEPAYYGRFGFRAEPGLVLRGVPAEYFQALCLQPPLAQGEVQYSPAFEATA
;
A
#
# COMPACT_ATOMS: atom_id res chain seq x y z
N MET A 1 -12.09 -45.39 44.58
CA MET A 1 -13.22 -45.67 43.67
C MET A 1 -13.48 -44.36 42.90
N PHE A 2 -12.86 -44.18 41.74
CA PHE A 2 -12.96 -42.96 40.92
C PHE A 2 -14.01 -43.20 39.87
N PHE A 3 -15.08 -42.39 39.87
CA PHE A 3 -16.12 -42.37 38.84
C PHE A 3 -15.66 -41.40 37.73
N GLU A 4 -15.24 -41.92 36.60
CA GLU A 4 -14.93 -41.18 35.38
C GLU A 4 -16.24 -40.93 34.63
N ALA A 5 -16.66 -39.65 34.63
CA ALA A 5 -17.86 -39.21 33.88
C ALA A 5 -17.53 -39.19 32.38
N ARG A 6 -17.94 -40.21 31.64
CA ARG A 6 -17.94 -40.20 30.17
C ARG A 6 -18.84 -39.08 29.68
N ARG A 7 -18.25 -38.04 29.05
CA ARG A 7 -19.01 -37.04 28.25
C ARG A 7 -19.59 -37.74 27.04
N SER A 8 -20.90 -37.86 27.01
CA SER A 8 -21.66 -38.36 25.88
C SER A 8 -21.60 -37.29 24.78
N LEU A 9 -20.90 -37.59 23.68
CA LEU A 9 -20.94 -36.77 22.44
C LEU A 9 -22.29 -37.03 21.77
N HIS A 10 -23.27 -36.21 22.06
CA HIS A 10 -24.52 -36.17 21.29
C HIS A 10 -24.24 -35.42 20.01
N PRO A 11 -24.64 -35.94 18.83
CA PRO A 11 -24.56 -35.16 17.58
C PRO A 11 -25.46 -33.92 17.71
N ALA A 12 -24.95 -32.79 17.23
CA ALA A 12 -25.69 -31.53 17.25
C ALA A 12 -27.05 -31.71 16.52
N PRO A 13 -28.13 -31.13 17.03
CA PRO A 13 -29.44 -31.25 16.41
C PRO A 13 -29.44 -30.56 15.03
N PRO A 14 -30.26 -31.05 14.06
CA PRO A 14 -30.26 -30.56 12.68
C PRO A 14 -30.67 -29.10 12.49
N TRP A 15 -31.16 -28.45 13.54
CA TRP A 15 -31.51 -27.03 13.57
C TRP A 15 -30.47 -26.15 14.27
N ALA A 16 -29.37 -26.72 14.76
CA ALA A 16 -28.29 -25.92 15.36
C ALA A 16 -27.78 -24.93 14.28
N PRO A 17 -27.78 -23.61 14.56
CA PRO A 17 -27.25 -22.65 13.62
C PRO A 17 -25.81 -23.04 13.34
N LEU A 18 -25.48 -23.16 12.05
CA LEU A 18 -24.09 -23.32 11.62
C LEU A 18 -23.27 -22.18 12.26
N PRO A 19 -22.05 -22.45 12.73
CA PRO A 19 -21.21 -21.38 13.25
C PRO A 19 -21.18 -20.29 12.19
N LEU A 20 -21.61 -19.08 12.57
CA LEU A 20 -21.51 -17.89 11.72
C LEU A 20 -20.09 -17.87 11.22
N LYS A 21 -19.91 -17.87 9.90
CA LYS A 21 -18.59 -17.64 9.28
C LYS A 21 -18.06 -16.39 9.97
N SER A 22 -16.92 -16.52 10.65
CA SER A 22 -16.24 -15.38 11.28
C SER A 22 -16.27 -14.25 10.27
N SER A 23 -16.87 -13.12 10.63
CA SER A 23 -16.94 -11.97 9.71
C SER A 23 -15.50 -11.58 9.40
N MET A 24 -15.08 -11.84 8.17
CA MET A 24 -13.74 -11.47 7.70
C MET A 24 -13.62 -9.96 7.87
N THR A 25 -12.79 -9.53 8.81
CA THR A 25 -12.63 -8.11 9.14
C THR A 25 -11.33 -7.61 8.55
N LEU A 26 -11.44 -6.72 7.58
CA LEU A 26 -10.30 -5.98 7.05
C LEU A 26 -9.80 -5.01 8.10
N ARG A 27 -8.52 -5.10 8.44
CA ARG A 27 -7.83 -4.19 9.34
C ARG A 27 -6.68 -3.52 8.60
N LEU A 28 -6.61 -2.20 8.67
CA LEU A 28 -5.45 -1.42 8.22
C LEU A 28 -4.63 -1.02 9.43
N ARG A 29 -3.33 -1.21 9.36
CA ARG A 29 -2.38 -0.84 10.44
C ARG A 29 -1.00 -0.54 9.87
N ALA A 30 -0.17 0.13 10.66
CA ALA A 30 1.26 0.24 10.35
C ALA A 30 1.91 -1.15 10.25
N GLU A 31 2.93 -1.27 9.40
CA GLU A 31 3.75 -2.47 9.36
C GLU A 31 4.51 -2.66 10.68
N SER A 32 4.86 -3.91 10.95
CA SER A 32 5.78 -4.29 12.02
C SER A 32 6.93 -5.12 11.43
N PRO A 33 8.03 -5.32 12.15
CA PRO A 33 9.12 -6.17 11.68
C PRO A 33 8.70 -7.59 11.30
N ALA A 34 7.65 -8.12 11.94
CA ALA A 34 7.11 -9.45 11.62
C ALA A 34 6.44 -9.53 10.24
N ASP A 35 6.07 -8.38 9.66
CA ASP A 35 5.38 -8.33 8.37
C ASP A 35 6.34 -8.27 7.16
N HIS A 36 7.63 -7.98 7.37
CA HIS A 36 8.57 -7.69 6.27
C HIS A 36 8.62 -8.81 5.22
N ALA A 37 8.74 -10.06 5.64
CA ALA A 37 8.74 -11.20 4.72
C ALA A 37 7.41 -11.37 3.97
N ALA A 38 6.29 -11.11 4.64
CA ALA A 38 4.98 -11.18 4.02
C ALA A 38 4.77 -10.02 3.01
N ILE A 39 5.24 -8.81 3.32
CA ILE A 39 5.21 -7.65 2.42
C ILE A 39 6.04 -7.92 1.18
N HIS A 40 7.26 -8.44 1.33
CA HIS A 40 8.11 -8.82 0.21
C HIS A 40 7.40 -9.80 -0.72
N ALA A 41 6.94 -10.92 -0.19
CA ALA A 41 6.30 -11.98 -0.97
C ALA A 41 4.99 -11.52 -1.63
N LEU A 42 4.16 -10.72 -0.93
CA LEU A 42 2.92 -10.21 -1.52
C LEU A 42 3.18 -9.19 -2.63
N THR A 43 4.21 -8.35 -2.48
CA THR A 43 4.59 -7.36 -3.50
C THR A 43 5.09 -8.06 -4.75
N GLU A 44 6.00 -9.02 -4.61
CA GLU A 44 6.42 -9.88 -5.71
C GLU A 44 5.23 -10.54 -6.42
N ALA A 45 4.31 -11.14 -5.66
CA ALA A 45 3.13 -11.81 -6.23
C ALA A 45 2.17 -10.84 -6.94
N ALA A 46 2.00 -9.63 -6.40
CA ALA A 46 1.09 -8.62 -6.96
C ALA A 46 1.58 -8.06 -8.30
N PHE A 47 2.91 -7.95 -8.47
CA PHE A 47 3.53 -7.38 -9.66
C PHE A 47 4.00 -8.42 -10.68
N ARG A 48 3.93 -9.71 -10.38
CA ARG A 48 4.40 -10.79 -11.26
C ARG A 48 3.85 -10.74 -12.68
N ASP A 49 2.56 -10.44 -12.81
CA ASP A 49 1.85 -10.41 -14.10
C ASP A 49 1.48 -8.98 -14.55
N ALA A 50 2.04 -7.95 -13.88
CA ALA A 50 1.73 -6.56 -14.20
C ALA A 50 2.47 -6.11 -15.47
N ALA A 51 1.74 -5.61 -16.46
CA ALA A 51 2.26 -5.28 -17.80
C ALA A 51 3.34 -4.19 -17.81
N HIS A 52 3.41 -3.33 -16.80
CA HIS A 52 4.34 -2.19 -16.71
C HIS A 52 5.19 -2.23 -15.43
N SER A 53 5.44 -3.44 -14.93
CA SER A 53 6.28 -3.69 -13.77
C SER A 53 7.72 -3.94 -14.18
N SER A 54 8.66 -3.51 -13.33
CA SER A 54 10.07 -3.91 -13.41
C SER A 54 10.33 -5.27 -12.75
N HIS A 55 9.33 -5.81 -12.02
CA HIS A 55 9.43 -7.02 -11.18
C HIS A 55 10.46 -6.90 -10.05
N THR A 56 10.75 -5.66 -9.64
CA THR A 56 11.70 -5.32 -8.56
C THR A 56 11.03 -4.56 -7.41
N GLU A 57 9.73 -4.40 -7.45
CA GLU A 57 8.96 -3.56 -6.53
C GLU A 57 9.12 -4.02 -5.06
N GLN A 58 9.30 -5.32 -4.80
CA GLN A 58 9.58 -5.87 -3.48
C GLN A 58 10.94 -5.37 -2.94
N PHE A 59 11.94 -5.26 -3.79
CA PHE A 59 13.27 -4.75 -3.40
C PHE A 59 13.24 -3.24 -3.13
N ILE A 60 12.38 -2.48 -3.83
CA ILE A 60 12.16 -1.06 -3.55
C ILE A 60 11.69 -0.88 -2.12
N VAL A 61 10.69 -1.65 -1.68
CA VAL A 61 10.16 -1.56 -0.31
C VAL A 61 11.24 -1.92 0.71
N ASP A 62 12.00 -2.98 0.47
CA ASP A 62 13.09 -3.40 1.36
C ASP A 62 14.21 -2.35 1.43
N ALA A 63 14.57 -1.76 0.30
CA ALA A 63 15.58 -0.70 0.23
C ALA A 63 15.11 0.59 0.94
N LEU A 64 13.87 1.02 0.74
CA LEU A 64 13.28 2.16 1.45
C LEU A 64 13.30 1.94 2.97
N ARG A 65 12.96 0.72 3.41
CA ARG A 65 12.99 0.35 4.83
C ARG A 65 14.41 0.38 5.39
N ALA A 66 15.37 -0.24 4.70
CA ALA A 66 16.77 -0.27 5.11
C ALA A 66 17.39 1.12 5.22
N ARG A 67 16.92 2.07 4.40
CA ARG A 67 17.37 3.47 4.41
C ARG A 67 16.61 4.34 5.43
N GLY A 68 15.57 3.81 6.09
CA GLY A 68 14.73 4.60 7.00
C GLY A 68 13.87 5.64 6.28
N GLU A 69 13.55 5.43 5.02
CA GLU A 69 12.83 6.38 4.15
C GLU A 69 11.34 6.07 4.02
N LEU A 70 10.81 5.05 4.69
CA LEU A 70 9.38 4.77 4.76
C LEU A 70 8.68 5.78 5.69
N SER A 71 8.10 6.84 5.12
CA SER A 71 7.33 7.83 5.88
C SER A 71 5.95 7.29 6.27
N VAL A 72 5.36 6.47 5.41
CA VAL A 72 4.15 5.70 5.67
C VAL A 72 4.36 4.30 5.11
N SER A 73 4.09 3.29 5.93
CA SER A 73 4.05 1.90 5.52
C SER A 73 2.88 1.23 6.22
N LEU A 74 1.85 0.89 5.44
CA LEU A 74 0.60 0.32 5.96
C LEU A 74 0.33 -1.04 5.33
N VAL A 75 -0.12 -1.97 6.16
CA VAL A 75 -0.60 -3.28 5.74
C VAL A 75 -2.11 -3.38 5.84
N ALA A 76 -2.70 -4.08 4.90
CA ALA A 76 -4.07 -4.58 4.96
C ALA A 76 -4.03 -6.04 5.45
N GLU A 77 -4.65 -6.29 6.59
CA GLU A 77 -4.70 -7.59 7.24
C GLU A 77 -6.12 -8.14 7.22
N MET A 78 -6.26 -9.41 6.88
CA MET A 78 -7.51 -10.16 6.94
C MET A 78 -7.28 -11.44 7.72
N ASP A 79 -8.01 -11.60 8.83
CA ASP A 79 -7.90 -12.78 9.71
C ASP A 79 -6.45 -13.12 10.10
N GLY A 80 -5.65 -12.10 10.44
CA GLY A 80 -4.25 -12.25 10.83
C GLY A 80 -3.25 -12.43 9.67
N LYS A 81 -3.71 -12.40 8.41
CA LYS A 81 -2.87 -12.52 7.23
C LYS A 81 -2.73 -11.18 6.53
N VAL A 82 -1.50 -10.77 6.22
CA VAL A 82 -1.21 -9.61 5.39
C VAL A 82 -1.58 -9.92 3.95
N ILE A 83 -2.49 -9.14 3.38
CA ILE A 83 -3.05 -9.32 2.03
C ILE A 83 -2.83 -8.12 1.11
N GLY A 84 -2.37 -7.00 1.66
CA GLY A 84 -2.04 -5.80 0.91
C GLY A 84 -1.05 -4.92 1.66
N HIS A 85 -0.38 -4.04 0.93
CA HIS A 85 0.61 -3.12 1.47
C HIS A 85 0.66 -1.85 0.62
N VAL A 86 1.00 -0.72 1.24
CA VAL A 86 1.33 0.55 0.57
C VAL A 86 2.53 1.19 1.25
N ALA A 87 3.49 1.61 0.44
CA ALA A 87 4.66 2.38 0.86
C ALA A 87 4.52 3.85 0.43
N VAL A 88 5.03 4.76 1.25
CA VAL A 88 5.17 6.18 0.92
C VAL A 88 6.54 6.65 1.41
N SER A 89 7.27 7.34 0.57
CA SER A 89 8.62 7.84 0.86
C SER A 89 8.78 9.31 0.44
N PRO A 90 9.72 10.07 1.00
CA PRO A 90 9.98 11.44 0.57
C PRO A 90 10.44 11.50 -0.89
N VAL A 91 10.08 12.58 -1.57
CA VAL A 91 10.67 12.96 -2.85
C VAL A 91 11.31 14.34 -2.74
N THR A 92 12.27 14.63 -3.62
CA THR A 92 12.81 15.98 -3.79
C THR A 92 12.25 16.61 -5.05
N ILE A 93 12.11 17.94 -5.05
CA ILE A 93 11.63 18.71 -6.20
C ILE A 93 12.64 19.81 -6.47
N SER A 94 12.95 20.04 -7.74
CA SER A 94 14.04 20.94 -8.16
C SER A 94 13.80 22.42 -7.82
N ASP A 95 12.56 22.82 -7.53
CA ASP A 95 12.23 24.18 -7.06
C ASP A 95 12.50 24.40 -5.57
N GLY A 96 12.97 23.35 -4.83
CA GLY A 96 13.25 23.39 -3.41
C GLY A 96 12.02 23.18 -2.51
N SER A 97 10.86 22.89 -3.07
CA SER A 97 9.65 22.54 -2.31
C SER A 97 9.89 21.32 -1.42
N THR A 98 9.41 21.39 -0.18
CA THR A 98 9.54 20.30 0.81
C THR A 98 8.16 19.74 1.19
N GLY A 99 8.14 18.63 1.94
CA GLY A 99 6.90 18.03 2.39
C GLY A 99 6.14 17.29 1.27
N TRP A 100 6.82 16.90 0.21
CA TRP A 100 6.27 16.11 -0.89
C TRP A 100 6.72 14.65 -0.78
N PHE A 101 5.81 13.76 -1.13
CA PHE A 101 6.01 12.32 -0.97
C PHE A 101 5.64 11.57 -2.25
N GLY A 102 6.34 10.47 -2.53
CA GLY A 102 6.01 9.52 -3.56
C GLY A 102 5.24 8.33 -2.95
N LEU A 103 4.07 8.01 -3.49
CA LEU A 103 3.29 6.86 -3.09
C LEU A 103 3.56 5.70 -4.05
N GLY A 104 4.07 4.62 -3.48
CA GLY A 104 4.38 3.38 -4.19
C GLY A 104 5.58 2.66 -3.57
N PRO A 105 5.65 1.33 -3.77
CA PRO A 105 4.63 0.48 -4.40
C PRO A 105 3.35 0.37 -3.57
N ILE A 106 2.22 0.10 -4.25
CA ILE A 106 0.98 -0.35 -3.63
C ILE A 106 0.62 -1.74 -4.18
N SER A 107 0.42 -2.69 -3.31
CA SER A 107 0.28 -4.10 -3.65
C SER A 107 -0.93 -4.72 -2.96
N VAL A 108 -1.65 -5.58 -3.66
CA VAL A 108 -2.70 -6.44 -3.10
C VAL A 108 -2.52 -7.82 -3.70
N LEU A 109 -2.55 -8.86 -2.86
CA LEU A 109 -2.48 -10.25 -3.33
C LEU A 109 -3.49 -10.50 -4.45
N PRO A 110 -3.14 -11.19 -5.56
CA PRO A 110 -4.03 -11.40 -6.71
C PRO A 110 -5.42 -11.91 -6.34
N ALA A 111 -5.51 -12.86 -5.40
CA ALA A 111 -6.79 -13.42 -4.94
C ALA A 111 -7.69 -12.40 -4.19
N TRP A 112 -7.16 -11.25 -3.81
CA TRP A 112 -7.84 -10.20 -3.05
C TRP A 112 -8.02 -8.89 -3.84
N GLN A 113 -7.56 -8.85 -5.08
CA GLN A 113 -7.74 -7.69 -5.96
C GLN A 113 -9.22 -7.53 -6.35
N GLY A 114 -9.59 -6.32 -6.78
CA GLY A 114 -10.96 -6.01 -7.17
C GLY A 114 -11.98 -5.88 -6.02
N GLN A 115 -11.54 -6.02 -4.75
CA GLN A 115 -12.39 -6.01 -3.56
C GLN A 115 -12.27 -4.70 -2.73
N GLY A 116 -11.70 -3.65 -3.30
CA GLY A 116 -11.57 -2.35 -2.65
C GLY A 116 -10.38 -2.18 -1.70
N ILE A 117 -9.58 -3.22 -1.47
CA ILE A 117 -8.45 -3.20 -0.52
C ILE A 117 -7.40 -2.15 -0.92
N GLY A 118 -7.04 -2.08 -2.22
CA GLY A 118 -6.14 -1.05 -2.72
C GLY A 118 -6.67 0.37 -2.50
N ALA A 119 -7.98 0.58 -2.68
CA ALA A 119 -8.60 1.87 -2.40
C ALA A 119 -8.57 2.22 -0.90
N ALA A 120 -8.81 1.25 -0.03
CA ALA A 120 -8.72 1.44 1.41
C ALA A 120 -7.29 1.82 1.85
N LEU A 121 -6.26 1.15 1.31
CA LEU A 121 -4.85 1.49 1.54
C LEU A 121 -4.50 2.90 1.03
N MET A 122 -4.98 3.28 -0.16
CA MET A 122 -4.80 4.64 -0.71
C MET A 122 -5.37 5.70 0.23
N HIS A 123 -6.63 5.55 0.66
CA HIS A 123 -7.27 6.51 1.57
C HIS A 123 -6.52 6.60 2.89
N ALA A 124 -6.11 5.46 3.48
CA ALA A 124 -5.37 5.44 4.73
C ALA A 124 -3.98 6.11 4.60
N ALA A 125 -3.26 5.87 3.49
CA ALA A 125 -1.98 6.52 3.24
C ALA A 125 -2.12 8.04 3.05
N LEU A 126 -3.12 8.50 2.30
CA LEU A 126 -3.38 9.93 2.13
C LEU A 126 -3.81 10.60 3.44
N GLU A 127 -4.57 9.91 4.28
CA GLU A 127 -4.93 10.41 5.59
C GLU A 127 -3.70 10.53 6.51
N ALA A 128 -2.81 9.53 6.50
CA ALA A 128 -1.56 9.60 7.24
C ALA A 128 -0.66 10.77 6.78
N LEU A 129 -0.62 11.05 5.47
CA LEU A 129 0.10 12.22 4.93
C LEU A 129 -0.53 13.55 5.38
N ARG A 130 -1.86 13.66 5.43
CA ARG A 130 -2.53 14.86 5.96
C ARG A 130 -2.22 15.10 7.43
N GLN A 131 -2.19 14.02 8.23
CA GLN A 131 -1.82 14.09 9.66
C GLN A 131 -0.36 14.52 9.87
N GLN A 132 0.52 14.23 8.92
CA GLN A 132 1.91 14.69 8.90
C GLN A 132 2.07 16.09 8.29
N ALA A 133 0.99 16.79 7.99
CA ALA A 133 0.99 18.10 7.33
C ALA A 133 1.77 18.10 6.00
N ALA A 134 1.73 17.00 5.24
CA ALA A 134 2.35 16.89 3.94
C ALA A 134 1.79 17.95 2.96
N HIS A 135 2.66 18.52 2.12
CA HIS A 135 2.25 19.50 1.12
C HIS A 135 1.65 18.83 -0.12
N GLY A 136 2.13 17.64 -0.48
CA GLY A 136 1.57 16.90 -1.60
C GLY A 136 2.10 15.49 -1.73
N CYS A 137 1.51 14.79 -2.66
CA CYS A 137 1.84 13.41 -2.98
C CYS A 137 1.90 13.23 -4.49
N VAL A 138 2.90 12.52 -4.98
CA VAL A 138 3.04 12.13 -6.38
C VAL A 138 3.04 10.62 -6.51
N LEU A 139 2.65 10.13 -7.68
CA LEU A 139 2.71 8.71 -8.02
C LEU A 139 2.83 8.52 -9.54
N LEU A 140 3.23 7.32 -9.91
CA LEU A 140 3.24 6.85 -11.28
C LEU A 140 2.17 5.76 -11.42
N GLY A 141 1.20 5.94 -12.33
CA GLY A 141 0.16 4.95 -12.53
C GLY A 141 -0.98 5.37 -13.45
N GLU A 142 -1.98 4.51 -13.59
CA GLU A 142 -3.09 4.65 -14.52
C GLU A 142 -4.00 5.83 -14.12
N PRO A 143 -4.15 6.87 -14.97
CA PRO A 143 -4.94 8.05 -14.65
C PRO A 143 -6.40 7.76 -14.32
N ALA A 144 -7.02 6.79 -15.01
CA ALA A 144 -8.41 6.40 -14.75
C ALA A 144 -8.59 5.80 -13.35
N TYR A 145 -7.54 5.16 -12.82
CA TYR A 145 -7.57 4.61 -11.47
C TYR A 145 -7.31 5.67 -10.40
N TYR A 146 -6.23 6.47 -10.56
CA TYR A 146 -5.78 7.38 -9.50
C TYR A 146 -6.53 8.72 -9.49
N GLY A 147 -7.16 9.10 -10.61
CA GLY A 147 -8.00 10.30 -10.69
C GLY A 147 -9.17 10.32 -9.70
N ARG A 148 -9.70 9.15 -9.31
CA ARG A 148 -10.77 9.03 -8.30
C ARG A 148 -10.34 9.40 -6.88
N PHE A 149 -9.02 9.45 -6.62
CA PHE A 149 -8.43 9.92 -5.36
C PHE A 149 -7.99 11.38 -5.41
N GLY A 150 -8.24 12.05 -6.55
CA GLY A 150 -7.89 13.45 -6.79
C GLY A 150 -6.51 13.66 -7.41
N PHE A 151 -5.80 12.59 -7.77
CA PHE A 151 -4.54 12.70 -8.51
C PHE A 151 -4.80 13.11 -9.97
N ARG A 152 -3.91 13.92 -10.52
CA ARG A 152 -3.93 14.35 -11.92
C ARG A 152 -2.54 14.67 -12.41
N ALA A 153 -2.33 14.60 -13.70
CA ALA A 153 -1.12 15.10 -14.32
C ALA A 153 -1.04 16.63 -14.16
N GLU A 154 0.05 17.10 -13.60
CA GLU A 154 0.30 18.53 -13.39
C GLU A 154 1.46 18.96 -14.28
N PRO A 155 1.23 19.84 -15.28
CA PRO A 155 2.27 20.21 -16.25
C PRO A 155 3.51 20.84 -15.64
N GLY A 156 3.39 21.40 -14.44
CA GLY A 156 4.50 21.98 -13.68
C GLY A 156 5.37 20.97 -12.95
N LEU A 157 4.95 19.71 -12.81
CA LEU A 157 5.71 18.64 -12.14
C LEU A 157 6.11 17.58 -13.16
N VAL A 158 7.40 17.27 -13.21
CA VAL A 158 7.96 16.37 -14.23
C VAL A 158 8.75 15.25 -13.56
N LEU A 159 8.52 14.02 -13.99
CA LEU A 159 9.40 12.88 -13.71
C LEU A 159 10.06 12.44 -15.01
N ARG A 160 11.41 12.49 -15.08
CA ARG A 160 12.13 12.16 -16.31
C ARG A 160 11.92 10.71 -16.70
N GLY A 161 11.83 10.48 -18.02
CA GLY A 161 11.80 9.13 -18.58
C GLY A 161 10.43 8.45 -18.54
N VAL A 162 9.37 9.15 -18.08
CA VAL A 162 8.01 8.61 -18.09
C VAL A 162 7.06 9.54 -18.86
N PRO A 163 6.02 8.98 -19.52
CA PRO A 163 5.00 9.80 -20.15
C PRO A 163 4.25 10.63 -19.11
N ALA A 164 4.03 11.91 -19.41
CA ALA A 164 3.51 12.89 -18.45
C ALA A 164 2.13 12.53 -17.88
N GLU A 165 1.29 11.87 -18.66
CA GLU A 165 -0.05 11.46 -18.25
C GLU A 165 -0.07 10.44 -17.12
N TYR A 166 0.96 9.59 -17.01
CA TYR A 166 1.07 8.58 -15.95
C TYR A 166 1.71 9.12 -14.68
N PHE A 167 2.43 10.24 -14.75
CA PHE A 167 2.97 10.92 -13.58
C PHE A 167 1.94 11.90 -13.02
N GLN A 168 1.43 11.64 -11.85
CA GLN A 168 0.31 12.37 -11.28
C GLN A 168 0.64 12.91 -9.90
N ALA A 169 0.04 14.03 -9.57
CA ALA A 169 0.20 14.73 -8.30
C ALA A 169 -1.15 15.02 -7.63
N LEU A 170 -1.13 15.05 -6.31
CA LEU A 170 -2.19 15.53 -5.44
C LEU A 170 -1.61 16.60 -4.52
N CYS A 171 -2.00 17.86 -4.71
CA CYS A 171 -1.66 18.94 -3.80
C CYS A 171 -2.55 18.85 -2.55
N LEU A 172 -1.95 18.64 -1.39
CA LEU A 172 -2.65 18.57 -0.10
C LEU A 172 -2.70 19.92 0.59
N GLN A 173 -1.66 20.74 0.39
CA GLN A 173 -1.56 22.11 0.88
C GLN A 173 -0.94 22.99 -0.19
N PRO A 174 -1.58 24.11 -0.59
CA PRO A 174 -1.01 25.04 -1.57
C PRO A 174 0.23 25.78 -1.02
N PRO A 175 1.13 26.26 -1.89
CA PRO A 175 1.03 26.18 -3.35
C PRO A 175 1.42 24.79 -3.89
N LEU A 176 1.00 24.50 -5.13
CA LEU A 176 1.48 23.35 -5.90
C LEU A 176 2.96 23.57 -6.24
N ALA A 177 3.81 22.58 -5.96
CA ALA A 177 5.21 22.59 -6.33
C ALA A 177 5.40 22.53 -7.85
N GLN A 178 6.56 22.97 -8.33
CA GLN A 178 6.91 22.97 -9.75
C GLN A 178 8.37 22.53 -9.93
N GLY A 179 8.60 21.75 -10.96
CA GLY A 179 9.94 21.31 -11.31
C GLY A 179 10.05 19.80 -11.50
N GLU A 180 11.31 19.36 -11.55
CA GLU A 180 11.63 17.94 -11.68
C GLU A 180 11.54 17.25 -10.34
N VAL A 181 10.80 16.14 -10.30
CA VAL A 181 10.66 15.30 -9.13
C VAL A 181 11.70 14.18 -9.20
N GLN A 182 12.35 13.92 -8.08
CA GLN A 182 13.29 12.84 -7.92
C GLN A 182 12.89 11.95 -6.74
N TYR A 183 12.71 10.67 -7.02
CA TYR A 183 12.49 9.63 -6.02
C TYR A 183 13.81 9.22 -5.34
N SER A 184 13.70 8.54 -4.20
CA SER A 184 14.86 7.91 -3.54
C SER A 184 15.59 6.97 -4.49
N PRO A 185 16.94 6.85 -4.39
CA PRO A 185 17.70 5.81 -5.07
C PRO A 185 17.24 4.38 -4.75
N ALA A 186 16.47 4.19 -3.69
CA ALA A 186 15.82 2.90 -3.39
C ALA A 186 14.91 2.40 -4.53
N PHE A 187 14.40 3.28 -5.38
CA PHE A 187 13.58 2.91 -6.54
C PHE A 187 14.38 2.25 -7.67
N GLU A 188 15.70 2.27 -7.60
CA GLU A 188 16.61 1.59 -8.53
C GLU A 188 17.05 0.20 -8.00
N ALA A 189 16.55 -0.23 -6.83
CA ALA A 189 16.90 -1.50 -6.23
C ALA A 189 16.40 -2.68 -7.08
N THR A 190 17.28 -3.66 -7.33
CA THR A 190 16.99 -4.85 -8.16
C THR A 190 17.24 -6.17 -7.42
N ALA A 191 17.81 -6.12 -6.23
CA ALA A 191 18.10 -7.27 -5.35
C ALA A 191 18.30 -6.79 -3.91
#